data_053ea9c97ef7f804841a5e50ccb84701
#
_entry.id   053ea9c97ef7f804841a5e50ccb84701
#
_cell.length_a   1.000
_cell.length_b   1.000
_cell.length_c   1.000
_cell.angle_alpha   90.00
_cell.angle_beta   90.00
_cell.angle_gamma   90.00
#
_symmetry.space_group_name_H-M   'P 1'
#
loop_
_entity.id
_entity.type
_entity.pdbx_description
1 polymer ?
#
loop_
_entity_poly.entity_id
_entity_poly.type
_entity_poly.pdbx_seq_one_letter_code
_entity_poly.pdbx_strand_id
1 'polypeptide(L)'
;MKIQNIIIRREFKMNEFRTPLVPSDCKKCIDTGLTIYVEKSTERCIPDEEYEKNGCFLIEDFTKLILPKLNTLVIGLKELDYSNPELLPWCHLYFTHIFKNQIGSEEIISKLESSESIIYDYEYFLNKNQKRIIAFGFWAGFIGTALGLLQYYYKSINKDIGNLKPCEDASILFEEVEYFKHFFRKINVGIIGVNGRSGNGSRFLLERIGISNFHGYSRASDKEPLNQHNIIINCIKLSPEDHNIFISQETLPKFDKLQVIVDVSCDINAKNNPIRLNYHETTFDTPVCKINEKVDIIAIDNLPSLLPRDSSEEFSAKLQKIICKKWENHSPKLGII
;
A
#
# COMPACT_ATOMS: atom_id res chain seq x y z
N MET A 1 12.06 -25.35 -6.06
CA MET A 1 13.23 -24.45 -6.32
C MET A 1 13.81 -24.03 -4.96
N LYS A 2 15.09 -24.25 -4.72
CA LYS A 2 15.74 -23.87 -3.45
C LYS A 2 16.39 -22.50 -3.62
N ILE A 3 15.82 -21.46 -3.06
CA ILE A 3 16.42 -20.12 -3.05
C ILE A 3 17.68 -20.14 -2.17
N GLN A 4 18.76 -19.59 -2.66
CA GLN A 4 20.03 -19.41 -1.98
C GLN A 4 20.42 -17.95 -1.87
N ASN A 5 20.04 -17.15 -2.86
CA ASN A 5 20.33 -15.73 -2.92
C ASN A 5 19.04 -14.90 -2.96
N ILE A 6 19.06 -13.78 -2.29
CA ILE A 6 18.01 -12.76 -2.36
C ILE A 6 18.67 -11.46 -2.82
N ILE A 7 18.04 -10.79 -3.75
CA ILE A 7 18.42 -9.45 -4.18
C ILE A 7 17.28 -8.50 -3.81
N ILE A 8 17.52 -7.55 -2.94
CA ILE A 8 16.63 -6.43 -2.69
C ILE A 8 16.95 -5.36 -3.71
N ARG A 9 16.09 -5.23 -4.73
CA ARG A 9 16.31 -4.22 -5.76
C ARG A 9 15.87 -2.83 -5.28
N ARG A 10 16.39 -1.77 -5.93
CA ARG A 10 15.81 -0.43 -5.79
C ARG A 10 14.43 -0.38 -6.44
N GLU A 11 13.59 0.54 -5.98
CA GLU A 11 12.29 0.78 -6.58
C GLU A 11 12.42 1.74 -7.78
N PHE A 12 11.57 1.52 -8.79
CA PHE A 12 11.53 2.36 -9.99
C PHE A 12 10.41 3.41 -9.92
N LYS A 13 9.39 3.17 -9.09
CA LYS A 13 8.28 4.09 -8.91
C LYS A 13 8.71 5.29 -8.06
N MET A 14 8.44 6.48 -8.54
CA MET A 14 8.66 7.73 -7.79
C MET A 14 7.88 7.71 -6.47
N ASN A 15 8.45 8.31 -5.44
CA ASN A 15 7.87 8.38 -4.08
C ASN A 15 7.63 7.00 -3.44
N GLU A 16 8.35 5.96 -3.87
CA GLU A 16 8.35 4.66 -3.20
C GLU A 16 9.61 4.53 -2.34
N PHE A 17 9.47 4.87 -1.08
CA PHE A 17 10.55 4.88 -0.10
C PHE A 17 10.65 3.60 0.73
N ARG A 18 9.66 2.72 0.62
CA ARG A 18 9.59 1.46 1.38
C ARG A 18 10.56 0.42 0.83
N THR A 19 10.79 -0.61 1.63
CA THR A 19 11.58 -1.78 1.27
C THR A 19 10.87 -3.07 1.64
N PRO A 20 11.02 -4.17 0.89
CA PRO A 20 10.38 -5.45 1.21
C PRO A 20 11.00 -6.17 2.40
N LEU A 21 12.30 -5.96 2.66
CA LEU A 21 13.00 -6.51 3.83
C LEU A 21 13.82 -5.41 4.51
N VAL A 22 13.70 -5.32 5.84
CA VAL A 22 14.52 -4.42 6.65
C VAL A 22 15.81 -5.12 7.11
N PRO A 23 16.88 -4.38 7.48
CA PRO A 23 18.18 -4.96 7.81
C PRO A 23 18.15 -6.04 8.90
N SER A 24 17.37 -5.84 9.96
CA SER A 24 17.23 -6.80 11.05
C SER A 24 16.60 -8.12 10.61
N ASP A 25 15.69 -8.10 9.63
CA ASP A 25 15.07 -9.29 9.07
C ASP A 25 15.96 -9.94 7.99
N CYS A 26 16.76 -9.13 7.27
CA CYS A 26 17.84 -9.67 6.43
C CYS A 26 18.81 -10.49 7.25
N LYS A 27 19.25 -10.01 8.43
CA LYS A 27 20.11 -10.75 9.34
C LYS A 27 19.53 -12.11 9.71
N LYS A 28 18.23 -12.18 10.04
CA LYS A 28 17.53 -13.44 10.33
C LYS A 28 17.54 -14.40 9.13
N CYS A 29 17.39 -13.88 7.91
CA CYS A 29 17.48 -14.71 6.70
C CYS A 29 18.90 -15.22 6.45
N ILE A 30 19.92 -14.37 6.65
CA ILE A 30 21.33 -14.75 6.55
C ILE A 30 21.66 -15.86 7.54
N ASP A 31 21.15 -15.79 8.77
CA ASP A 31 21.36 -16.81 9.80
C ASP A 31 20.74 -18.17 9.42
N THR A 32 19.83 -18.23 8.44
CA THR A 32 19.32 -19.49 7.85
C THR A 32 20.14 -20.02 6.68
N GLY A 33 21.21 -19.33 6.30
CA GLY A 33 22.12 -19.71 5.20
C GLY A 33 21.81 -19.05 3.85
N LEU A 34 21.00 -18.01 3.84
CA LEU A 34 20.75 -17.20 2.63
C LEU A 34 21.83 -16.13 2.46
N THR A 35 22.17 -15.83 1.21
CA THR A 35 23.01 -14.67 0.86
C THR A 35 22.08 -13.54 0.40
N ILE A 36 22.28 -12.34 0.95
CA ILE A 36 21.44 -11.18 0.60
C ILE A 36 22.29 -10.08 -0.02
N TYR A 37 21.88 -9.67 -1.21
CA TYR A 37 22.42 -8.52 -1.94
C TYR A 37 21.39 -7.40 -1.88
N VAL A 38 21.87 -6.17 -1.74
CA VAL A 38 21.02 -4.97 -1.69
C VAL A 38 21.52 -3.97 -2.71
N GLU A 39 20.68 -3.66 -3.67
CA GLU A 39 20.96 -2.62 -4.64
C GLU A 39 20.90 -1.25 -3.96
N LYS A 40 21.96 -0.45 -4.12
CA LYS A 40 22.07 0.88 -3.52
C LYS A 40 20.92 1.79 -3.93
N SER A 41 20.41 2.57 -2.99
CA SER A 41 19.29 3.47 -3.23
C SER A 41 19.33 4.67 -2.29
N THR A 42 19.32 5.87 -2.86
CA THR A 42 19.16 7.13 -2.12
C THR A 42 17.71 7.40 -1.71
N GLU A 43 16.75 6.70 -2.34
CA GLU A 43 15.31 6.89 -2.10
C GLU A 43 14.78 6.00 -0.95
N ARG A 44 15.45 4.90 -0.67
CA ARG A 44 15.02 3.96 0.37
C ARG A 44 15.07 4.61 1.74
N CYS A 45 13.99 4.51 2.52
CA CYS A 45 13.90 5.09 3.88
C CYS A 45 14.92 4.54 4.90
N ILE A 46 15.54 3.40 4.60
CA ILE A 46 16.56 2.77 5.43
C ILE A 46 17.91 2.90 4.69
N PRO A 47 18.91 3.54 5.32
CA PRO A 47 20.23 3.72 4.72
C PRO A 47 20.92 2.40 4.33
N ASP A 48 21.67 2.43 3.24
CA ASP A 48 22.38 1.26 2.71
C ASP A 48 23.38 0.68 3.74
N GLU A 49 24.01 1.53 4.55
CA GLU A 49 24.97 1.14 5.59
C GLU A 49 24.32 0.28 6.70
N GLU A 50 23.02 0.44 6.95
CA GLU A 50 22.31 -0.40 7.91
C GLU A 50 22.21 -1.86 7.41
N TYR A 51 22.04 -2.04 6.10
CA TYR A 51 22.04 -3.37 5.48
C TYR A 51 23.42 -4.03 5.54
N GLU A 52 24.48 -3.26 5.20
CA GLU A 52 25.84 -3.76 5.25
C GLU A 52 26.22 -4.20 6.67
N LYS A 53 25.91 -3.39 7.70
CA LYS A 53 26.12 -3.73 9.13
C LYS A 53 25.39 -5.01 9.56
N ASN A 54 24.32 -5.37 8.88
CA ASN A 54 23.56 -6.61 9.13
C ASN A 54 23.98 -7.77 8.23
N GLY A 55 25.08 -7.65 7.51
CA GLY A 55 25.71 -8.73 6.73
C GLY A 55 25.21 -8.87 5.29
N CYS A 56 24.51 -7.88 4.76
CA CYS A 56 24.14 -7.83 3.36
C CYS A 56 25.29 -7.31 2.50
N PHE A 57 25.33 -7.73 1.24
CA PHE A 57 26.27 -7.20 0.24
C PHE A 57 25.64 -6.05 -0.54
N LEU A 58 26.24 -4.87 -0.49
CA LEU A 58 25.78 -3.73 -1.30
C LEU A 58 26.25 -3.88 -2.74
N ILE A 59 25.37 -3.58 -3.68
CA ILE A 59 25.64 -3.65 -5.13
C ILE A 59 25.09 -2.42 -5.84
N GLU A 60 25.66 -2.06 -6.99
CA GLU A 60 25.20 -0.91 -7.81
C GLU A 60 24.06 -1.33 -8.74
N ASP A 61 24.16 -2.52 -9.34
CA ASP A 61 23.24 -3.01 -10.37
C ASP A 61 23.20 -4.54 -10.31
N PHE A 62 22.05 -5.09 -9.98
CA PHE A 62 21.90 -6.55 -9.82
C PHE A 62 22.00 -7.29 -11.16
N THR A 63 21.73 -6.65 -12.29
CA THR A 63 21.80 -7.28 -13.60
C THR A 63 23.22 -7.68 -13.98
N LYS A 64 24.23 -7.05 -13.36
CA LYS A 64 25.66 -7.35 -13.57
C LYS A 64 26.18 -8.50 -12.70
N LEU A 65 25.35 -9.04 -11.81
CA LEU A 65 25.75 -10.17 -10.97
C LEU A 65 25.76 -11.48 -11.75
N ILE A 66 26.79 -12.27 -11.54
CA ILE A 66 26.90 -13.62 -12.09
C ILE A 66 26.39 -14.61 -11.02
N LEU A 67 25.09 -14.77 -10.95
CA LEU A 67 24.41 -15.66 -10.00
C LEU A 67 23.50 -16.66 -10.74
N PRO A 68 23.29 -17.85 -10.15
CA PRO A 68 22.32 -18.82 -10.71
C PRO A 68 20.91 -18.26 -10.59
N LYS A 69 20.34 -17.82 -11.72
CA LYS A 69 19.04 -17.12 -11.78
C LYS A 69 17.90 -17.90 -11.11
N LEU A 70 17.83 -19.23 -11.31
CA LEU A 70 16.82 -20.09 -10.71
C LEU A 70 16.93 -20.23 -9.18
N ASN A 71 18.11 -19.92 -8.59
CA ASN A 71 18.34 -20.00 -7.14
C ASN A 71 18.39 -18.60 -6.52
N THR A 72 18.11 -17.56 -7.29
CA THR A 72 18.19 -16.15 -6.88
C THR A 72 16.80 -15.50 -7.02
N LEU A 73 16.29 -14.96 -5.91
CA LEU A 73 15.03 -14.26 -5.86
C LEU A 73 15.26 -12.75 -5.80
N VAL A 74 14.86 -12.03 -6.83
CA VAL A 74 14.87 -10.55 -6.87
C VAL A 74 13.56 -10.05 -6.27
N ILE A 75 13.64 -9.32 -5.16
CA ILE A 75 12.47 -8.81 -4.45
C ILE A 75 12.39 -7.30 -4.53
N GLY A 76 11.19 -6.81 -4.77
CA GLY A 76 10.81 -5.39 -4.76
C GLY A 76 9.38 -5.22 -4.33
N LEU A 77 8.84 -4.03 -4.41
CA LEU A 77 7.43 -3.75 -4.05
C LEU A 77 6.58 -3.39 -5.27
N LYS A 78 7.04 -2.47 -6.11
CA LYS A 78 6.30 -1.97 -7.27
C LYS A 78 6.81 -2.59 -8.58
N GLU A 79 6.19 -2.24 -9.68
CA GLU A 79 6.46 -2.79 -11.00
C GLU A 79 7.94 -2.62 -11.41
N LEU A 80 8.39 -3.50 -12.28
CA LEU A 80 9.68 -3.39 -12.95
C LEU A 80 9.62 -2.34 -14.07
N ASP A 81 10.79 -1.84 -14.47
CA ASP A 81 10.92 -1.17 -15.75
C ASP A 81 10.94 -2.23 -16.87
N TYR A 82 9.78 -2.55 -17.41
CA TYR A 82 9.64 -3.53 -18.50
C TYR A 82 10.24 -3.08 -19.84
N SER A 83 10.76 -1.86 -19.94
CA SER A 83 11.50 -1.39 -21.12
C SER A 83 12.95 -1.85 -21.08
N ASN A 84 13.50 -2.19 -19.92
CA ASN A 84 14.86 -2.69 -19.76
C ASN A 84 14.90 -4.22 -19.77
N PRO A 85 15.35 -4.86 -20.87
CA PRO A 85 15.38 -6.32 -20.99
C PRO A 85 16.36 -7.02 -20.06
N GLU A 86 17.37 -6.32 -19.51
CA GLU A 86 18.34 -6.92 -18.57
C GLU A 86 17.70 -7.22 -17.20
N LEU A 87 16.62 -6.51 -16.85
CA LEU A 87 15.88 -6.72 -15.60
C LEU A 87 15.00 -7.98 -15.63
N LEU A 88 14.59 -8.43 -16.82
CA LEU A 88 13.51 -9.43 -16.95
C LEU A 88 13.93 -10.88 -16.62
N PRO A 89 15.09 -11.41 -17.07
CA PRO A 89 15.36 -12.85 -17.02
C PRO A 89 15.79 -13.34 -15.62
N TRP A 90 14.98 -13.04 -14.61
CA TRP A 90 15.21 -13.42 -13.21
C TRP A 90 13.95 -14.03 -12.58
N CYS A 91 14.11 -14.57 -11.38
CA CYS A 91 13.00 -14.94 -10.53
C CYS A 91 12.62 -13.73 -9.66
N HIS A 92 11.46 -13.14 -9.88
CA HIS A 92 11.01 -11.92 -9.24
C HIS A 92 9.88 -12.13 -8.25
N LEU A 93 9.83 -11.30 -7.20
CA LEU A 93 8.74 -11.22 -6.24
C LEU A 93 8.40 -9.75 -5.95
N TYR A 94 7.21 -9.32 -6.36
CA TYR A 94 6.71 -7.94 -6.20
C TYR A 94 5.18 -7.90 -6.38
N PHE A 95 4.54 -6.74 -6.26
CA PHE A 95 3.14 -6.54 -6.64
C PHE A 95 3.06 -6.24 -8.14
N THR A 96 2.74 -7.23 -8.93
CA THR A 96 2.84 -7.13 -10.40
C THR A 96 1.63 -6.45 -11.04
N HIS A 97 0.45 -6.63 -10.45
CA HIS A 97 -0.86 -6.20 -10.97
C HIS A 97 -1.22 -6.74 -12.36
N ILE A 98 -0.33 -7.45 -13.07
CA ILE A 98 -0.53 -7.95 -14.44
C ILE A 98 -1.65 -9.00 -14.56
N PHE A 99 -1.94 -9.72 -13.47
CA PHE A 99 -2.98 -10.74 -13.45
C PHE A 99 -4.41 -10.19 -13.27
N LYS A 100 -4.59 -8.86 -13.29
CA LYS A 100 -5.88 -8.19 -13.10
C LYS A 100 -6.54 -7.75 -14.40
N ASN A 101 -6.05 -8.21 -15.56
CA ASN A 101 -6.52 -7.82 -16.88
C ASN A 101 -6.54 -6.27 -17.09
N GLN A 102 -5.53 -5.60 -16.58
CA GLN A 102 -5.34 -4.18 -16.83
C GLN A 102 -4.86 -3.94 -18.27
N ILE A 103 -5.12 -2.76 -18.79
CA ILE A 103 -4.67 -2.37 -20.14
C ILE A 103 -3.13 -2.49 -20.20
N GLY A 104 -2.62 -3.20 -21.23
CA GLY A 104 -1.19 -3.44 -21.41
C GLY A 104 -0.64 -4.70 -20.71
N SER A 105 -1.44 -5.41 -19.90
CA SER A 105 -0.99 -6.62 -19.20
C SER A 105 -0.50 -7.71 -20.16
N GLU A 106 -1.17 -7.91 -21.30
CA GLU A 106 -0.81 -8.93 -22.29
C GLU A 106 0.58 -8.70 -22.90
N GLU A 107 0.93 -7.44 -23.19
CA GLU A 107 2.25 -7.08 -23.71
C GLU A 107 3.34 -7.35 -22.65
N ILE A 108 3.09 -7.00 -21.39
CA ILE A 108 4.01 -7.27 -20.29
C ILE A 108 4.20 -8.77 -20.09
N ILE A 109 3.13 -9.54 -20.09
CA ILE A 109 3.16 -11.01 -19.99
C ILE A 109 4.03 -11.59 -21.11
N SER A 110 3.80 -11.19 -22.36
CA SER A 110 4.59 -11.66 -23.50
C SER A 110 6.09 -11.33 -23.38
N LYS A 111 6.44 -10.16 -22.86
CA LYS A 111 7.84 -9.80 -22.58
C LYS A 111 8.47 -10.68 -21.50
N LEU A 112 7.73 -10.96 -20.44
CA LEU A 112 8.19 -11.82 -19.34
C LEU A 112 8.37 -13.27 -19.81
N GLU A 113 7.44 -13.82 -20.58
CA GLU A 113 7.53 -15.15 -21.20
C GLU A 113 8.74 -15.27 -22.11
N SER A 114 8.94 -14.31 -23.02
CA SER A 114 10.05 -14.33 -23.96
C SER A 114 11.42 -14.19 -23.28
N SER A 115 11.47 -13.63 -22.08
CA SER A 115 12.70 -13.48 -21.27
C SER A 115 12.95 -14.63 -20.30
N GLU A 116 12.10 -15.67 -20.28
CA GLU A 116 12.18 -16.79 -19.32
C GLU A 116 12.13 -16.33 -17.86
N SER A 117 11.36 -15.27 -17.59
CA SER A 117 11.16 -14.75 -16.24
C SER A 117 10.29 -15.68 -15.39
N ILE A 118 10.60 -15.78 -14.10
CA ILE A 118 9.70 -16.42 -13.13
C ILE A 118 9.15 -15.31 -12.23
N ILE A 119 7.82 -15.18 -12.23
CA ILE A 119 7.17 -14.09 -11.50
C ILE A 119 6.37 -14.63 -10.32
N TYR A 120 6.62 -14.06 -9.14
CA TYR A 120 5.84 -14.24 -7.93
C TYR A 120 5.19 -12.92 -7.54
N ASP A 121 3.90 -12.95 -7.22
CA ASP A 121 3.15 -11.76 -6.81
C ASP A 121 2.71 -11.88 -5.34
N TYR A 122 3.02 -10.87 -4.53
CA TYR A 122 2.60 -10.80 -3.13
C TYR A 122 1.08 -10.92 -2.94
N GLU A 123 0.27 -10.57 -3.93
CA GLU A 123 -1.19 -10.65 -3.82
C GLU A 123 -1.69 -12.10 -3.69
N TYR A 124 -0.93 -13.07 -4.19
CA TYR A 124 -1.29 -14.49 -4.15
C TYR A 124 -0.70 -15.24 -2.94
N PHE A 125 0.01 -14.57 -2.04
CA PHE A 125 0.39 -15.15 -0.76
C PHE A 125 -0.81 -15.18 0.19
N LEU A 126 -1.61 -16.24 0.07
CA LEU A 126 -2.87 -16.39 0.77
C LEU A 126 -2.75 -17.39 1.92
N ASN A 127 -3.46 -17.14 3.01
CA ASN A 127 -3.64 -18.11 4.07
C ASN A 127 -4.76 -19.12 3.73
N LYS A 128 -5.00 -20.07 4.64
CA LYS A 128 -6.04 -21.11 4.49
C LYS A 128 -7.46 -20.52 4.26
N ASN A 129 -7.69 -19.29 4.69
CA ASN A 129 -8.96 -18.59 4.54
C ASN A 129 -9.00 -17.65 3.31
N GLN A 130 -8.10 -17.85 2.34
CA GLN A 130 -7.98 -17.03 1.13
C GLN A 130 -7.72 -15.53 1.42
N LYS A 131 -7.14 -15.21 2.57
CA LYS A 131 -6.75 -13.84 2.92
C LYS A 131 -5.26 -13.65 2.66
N ARG A 132 -4.89 -12.55 2.01
CA ARG A 132 -3.47 -12.19 1.80
C ARG A 132 -2.70 -12.18 3.12
N ILE A 133 -1.53 -12.81 3.15
CA ILE A 133 -0.66 -12.85 4.33
C ILE A 133 0.11 -11.54 4.45
N ILE A 134 0.60 -11.02 3.31
CA ILE A 134 1.45 -9.84 3.21
C ILE A 134 0.66 -8.71 2.56
N ALA A 135 0.62 -7.56 3.18
CA ALA A 135 0.03 -6.32 2.63
C ALA A 135 0.32 -5.14 3.56
N PHE A 136 0.23 -3.94 3.03
CA PHE A 136 0.44 -2.66 3.72
C PHE A 136 -0.87 -2.02 4.26
N GLY A 137 -1.97 -2.77 4.27
CA GLY A 137 -3.30 -2.19 4.47
C GLY A 137 -3.48 -1.44 5.80
N PHE A 138 -2.89 -1.90 6.91
CA PHE A 138 -3.02 -1.22 8.20
C PHE A 138 -2.55 0.23 8.12
N TRP A 139 -1.33 0.44 7.65
CA TRP A 139 -0.76 1.79 7.52
C TRP A 139 -1.48 2.64 6.48
N ALA A 140 -1.99 2.05 5.41
CA ALA A 140 -2.82 2.78 4.45
C ALA A 140 -4.08 3.37 5.11
N GLY A 141 -4.76 2.59 5.96
CA GLY A 141 -5.93 3.07 6.69
C GLY A 141 -5.58 4.10 7.76
N PHE A 142 -4.51 3.88 8.51
CA PHE A 142 -4.00 4.83 9.51
C PHE A 142 -3.70 6.20 8.87
N ILE A 143 -2.86 6.21 7.84
CA ILE A 143 -2.44 7.42 7.14
C ILE A 143 -3.63 8.10 6.46
N GLY A 144 -4.45 7.34 5.72
CA GLY A 144 -5.63 7.90 5.07
C GLY A 144 -6.57 8.59 6.07
N THR A 145 -6.76 7.99 7.25
CA THR A 145 -7.56 8.62 8.32
C THR A 145 -6.92 9.90 8.85
N ALA A 146 -5.60 9.90 9.08
CA ALA A 146 -4.87 11.09 9.50
C ALA A 146 -5.03 12.22 8.51
N LEU A 147 -4.77 11.96 7.22
CA LEU A 147 -4.93 12.96 6.16
C LEU A 147 -6.37 13.47 6.02
N GLY A 148 -7.35 12.57 6.16
CA GLY A 148 -8.76 12.95 6.14
C GLY A 148 -9.15 13.91 7.28
N LEU A 149 -8.64 13.68 8.49
CA LEU A 149 -8.82 14.55 9.64
C LEU A 149 -8.12 15.90 9.44
N LEU A 150 -6.87 15.89 8.99
CA LEU A 150 -6.10 17.10 8.72
C LEU A 150 -6.76 17.93 7.62
N GLN A 151 -7.20 17.32 6.50
CA GLN A 151 -7.90 18.03 5.44
C GLN A 151 -9.21 18.64 5.95
N TYR A 152 -9.97 17.93 6.78
CA TYR A 152 -11.18 18.46 7.38
C TYR A 152 -10.90 19.70 8.23
N TYR A 153 -9.82 19.69 9.02
CA TYR A 153 -9.38 20.87 9.78
C TYR A 153 -8.95 22.01 8.87
N TYR A 154 -8.04 21.78 7.92
CA TYR A 154 -7.53 22.84 7.04
C TYR A 154 -8.62 23.45 6.18
N LYS A 155 -9.56 22.66 5.70
CA LYS A 155 -10.73 23.16 4.98
C LYS A 155 -11.56 24.13 5.82
N SER A 156 -11.70 23.91 7.13
CA SER A 156 -12.44 24.81 8.04
C SER A 156 -11.83 26.21 8.13
N ILE A 157 -10.57 26.36 7.79
CA ILE A 157 -9.83 27.62 7.73
C ILE A 157 -9.50 28.04 6.29
N ASN A 158 -10.25 27.53 5.30
CA ASN A 158 -10.09 27.80 3.87
C ASN A 158 -8.68 27.49 3.34
N LYS A 159 -8.08 26.38 3.79
CA LYS A 159 -6.82 25.85 3.31
C LYS A 159 -6.97 24.38 2.93
N ASP A 160 -5.98 23.85 2.28
CA ASP A 160 -5.80 22.40 2.04
C ASP A 160 -4.52 21.95 2.73
N ILE A 161 -4.42 20.61 2.98
CA ILE A 161 -3.14 20.01 3.30
C ILE A 161 -2.19 20.29 2.13
N GLY A 162 -1.00 20.76 2.46
CA GLY A 162 0.06 21.01 1.46
C GLY A 162 0.71 19.74 0.96
N ASN A 163 1.82 19.91 0.25
CA ASN A 163 2.64 18.79 -0.21
C ASN A 163 3.02 17.89 0.97
N LEU A 164 2.82 16.60 0.79
CA LEU A 164 3.13 15.58 1.78
C LEU A 164 4.58 15.13 1.65
N LYS A 165 5.23 14.92 2.77
CA LYS A 165 6.57 14.34 2.84
C LYS A 165 6.55 13.12 3.74
N PRO A 166 7.37 12.10 3.46
CA PRO A 166 7.50 10.96 4.35
C PRO A 166 7.83 11.41 5.78
N CYS A 167 7.12 10.84 6.74
CA CYS A 167 7.44 10.99 8.16
C CYS A 167 8.46 9.93 8.57
N GLU A 168 9.32 10.26 9.52
CA GLU A 168 10.33 9.34 10.05
C GLU A 168 9.67 8.12 10.69
N ASP A 169 8.62 8.36 11.48
CA ASP A 169 7.81 7.33 12.12
C ASP A 169 6.35 7.79 12.34
N ALA A 170 5.50 6.85 12.76
CA ALA A 170 4.07 7.08 12.95
C ALA A 170 3.75 8.06 14.10
N SER A 171 4.66 8.27 15.05
CA SER A 171 4.40 9.18 16.17
C SER A 171 4.28 10.63 15.70
N ILE A 172 5.07 11.03 14.70
CA ILE A 172 5.04 12.39 14.13
C ILE A 172 3.66 12.68 13.54
N LEU A 173 3.15 11.79 12.69
CA LEU A 173 1.83 11.97 12.10
C LEU A 173 0.72 11.89 13.15
N PHE A 174 0.88 11.03 14.16
CA PHE A 174 -0.04 10.92 15.28
C PHE A 174 -0.10 12.22 16.09
N GLU A 175 1.04 12.80 16.46
CA GLU A 175 1.15 14.04 17.22
C GLU A 175 0.54 15.22 16.45
N GLU A 176 0.74 15.28 15.15
CA GLU A 176 0.12 16.31 14.31
C GLU A 176 -1.42 16.24 14.37
N VAL A 177 -1.99 15.04 14.24
CA VAL A 177 -3.45 14.87 14.36
C VAL A 177 -3.93 15.12 15.78
N GLU A 178 -3.20 14.64 16.78
CA GLU A 178 -3.55 14.80 18.20
C GLU A 178 -3.57 16.26 18.61
N TYR A 179 -2.69 17.09 18.05
CA TYR A 179 -2.66 18.53 18.30
C TYR A 179 -4.04 19.18 18.03
N PHE A 180 -4.74 18.72 17.01
CA PHE A 180 -6.07 19.22 16.65
C PHE A 180 -7.23 18.40 17.24
N LYS A 181 -7.01 17.46 18.14
CA LYS A 181 -8.05 16.53 18.66
C LYS A 181 -9.28 17.22 19.23
N HIS A 182 -9.13 18.40 19.83
CA HIS A 182 -10.28 19.16 20.36
C HIS A 182 -11.23 19.64 19.28
N PHE A 183 -10.73 19.91 18.07
CA PHE A 183 -11.52 20.27 16.92
C PHE A 183 -12.39 19.09 16.44
N PHE A 184 -11.88 17.86 16.60
CA PHE A 184 -12.53 16.65 16.11
C PHE A 184 -13.60 16.07 17.04
N ARG A 185 -13.85 16.65 18.20
CA ARG A 185 -14.80 16.10 19.20
C ARG A 185 -16.23 15.92 18.71
N LYS A 186 -16.66 16.69 17.73
CA LYS A 186 -18.05 16.71 17.22
C LYS A 186 -18.19 16.15 15.80
N ILE A 187 -17.11 15.63 15.23
CA ILE A 187 -17.19 15.05 13.89
C ILE A 187 -17.72 13.61 13.95
N ASN A 188 -18.41 13.25 12.88
CA ASN A 188 -18.81 11.87 12.63
C ASN A 188 -17.96 11.30 11.51
N VAL A 189 -17.34 10.14 11.72
CA VAL A 189 -16.50 9.47 10.74
C VAL A 189 -17.16 8.16 10.32
N GLY A 190 -17.33 7.95 9.02
CA GLY A 190 -17.77 6.69 8.43
C GLY A 190 -16.58 5.90 7.90
N ILE A 191 -16.45 4.63 8.27
CA ILE A 191 -15.40 3.73 7.77
C ILE A 191 -16.05 2.61 6.97
N ILE A 192 -15.94 2.64 5.65
CA ILE A 192 -16.41 1.57 4.79
C ILE A 192 -15.33 0.47 4.77
N GLY A 193 -15.70 -0.76 5.16
CA GLY A 193 -14.75 -1.87 5.28
C GLY A 193 -14.00 -1.90 6.62
N VAL A 194 -14.63 -1.45 7.71
CA VAL A 194 -14.07 -1.32 9.07
C VAL A 194 -13.38 -2.58 9.60
N ASN A 195 -13.81 -3.77 9.20
CA ASN A 195 -13.25 -5.06 9.64
C ASN A 195 -12.03 -5.51 8.81
N GLY A 196 -11.67 -4.76 7.76
CA GLY A 196 -10.50 -5.00 6.94
C GLY A 196 -9.21 -4.51 7.61
N ARG A 197 -8.06 -4.76 6.98
CA ARG A 197 -6.76 -4.27 7.50
C ARG A 197 -6.72 -2.74 7.53
N SER A 198 -7.14 -2.10 6.45
CA SER A 198 -7.17 -0.63 6.37
C SER A 198 -8.20 -0.06 7.33
N GLY A 199 -9.39 -0.67 7.43
CA GLY A 199 -10.38 -0.29 8.43
C GLY A 199 -9.87 -0.40 9.87
N ASN A 200 -9.06 -1.42 10.17
CA ASN A 200 -8.41 -1.55 11.48
C ASN A 200 -7.40 -0.44 11.73
N GLY A 201 -6.60 -0.04 10.73
CA GLY A 201 -5.69 1.09 10.84
C GLY A 201 -6.43 2.41 11.07
N SER A 202 -7.54 2.64 10.35
CA SER A 202 -8.41 3.79 10.54
C SER A 202 -9.00 3.83 11.95
N ARG A 203 -9.57 2.72 12.41
CA ARG A 203 -10.13 2.60 13.74
C ARG A 203 -9.09 2.83 14.83
N PHE A 204 -7.91 2.22 14.68
CA PHE A 204 -6.80 2.36 15.64
C PHE A 204 -6.44 3.84 15.87
N LEU A 205 -6.30 4.62 14.80
CA LEU A 205 -6.00 6.05 14.93
C LEU A 205 -7.12 6.79 15.65
N LEU A 206 -8.39 6.61 15.23
CA LEU A 206 -9.53 7.30 15.83
C LEU A 206 -9.67 7.01 17.33
N GLU A 207 -9.57 5.74 17.73
CA GLU A 207 -9.63 5.31 19.13
C GLU A 207 -8.49 5.93 19.94
N ARG A 208 -7.27 5.96 19.38
CA ARG A 208 -6.09 6.46 20.09
C ARG A 208 -6.12 7.98 20.32
N ILE A 209 -6.69 8.76 19.40
CA ILE A 209 -6.87 10.21 19.59
C ILE A 209 -8.17 10.56 20.33
N GLY A 210 -8.94 9.55 20.77
CA GLY A 210 -10.15 9.72 21.57
C GLY A 210 -11.39 10.13 20.78
N ILE A 211 -11.43 9.90 19.44
CA ILE A 211 -12.62 10.06 18.63
C ILE A 211 -13.44 8.78 18.72
N SER A 212 -14.53 8.81 19.49
CA SER A 212 -15.46 7.68 19.65
C SER A 212 -16.65 7.72 18.69
N ASN A 213 -16.88 8.86 18.04
CA ASN A 213 -18.02 9.07 17.16
C ASN A 213 -17.68 8.66 15.72
N PHE A 214 -17.43 7.36 15.54
CA PHE A 214 -17.24 6.77 14.22
C PHE A 214 -18.14 5.55 14.05
N HIS A 215 -18.55 5.27 12.81
CA HIS A 215 -19.38 4.15 12.44
C HIS A 215 -18.75 3.30 11.34
N GLY A 216 -18.77 2.00 11.54
CA GLY A 216 -18.20 1.04 10.59
C GLY A 216 -19.25 0.44 9.67
N TYR A 217 -18.98 0.44 8.37
CA TYR A 217 -19.84 -0.15 7.35
C TYR A 217 -19.20 -1.39 6.74
N SER A 218 -20.03 -2.40 6.55
CA SER A 218 -19.69 -3.65 5.86
C SER A 218 -20.57 -3.81 4.60
N ARG A 219 -20.39 -4.89 3.86
CA ARG A 219 -21.26 -5.21 2.71
C ARG A 219 -22.74 -5.34 3.07
N ALA A 220 -23.01 -5.84 4.27
CA ALA A 220 -24.37 -6.07 4.77
C ALA A 220 -24.96 -4.89 5.54
N SER A 221 -24.21 -3.80 5.71
CA SER A 221 -24.70 -2.64 6.47
C SER A 221 -25.69 -1.84 5.67
N ASP A 222 -26.68 -1.28 6.38
CA ASP A 222 -27.51 -0.22 5.84
C ASP A 222 -26.66 1.00 5.49
N LYS A 223 -26.90 1.62 4.33
CA LYS A 223 -26.15 2.75 3.82
C LYS A 223 -26.77 4.11 4.17
N GLU A 224 -28.01 4.14 4.60
CA GLU A 224 -28.70 5.39 4.94
C GLU A 224 -27.95 6.25 5.98
N PRO A 225 -27.35 5.67 7.05
CA PRO A 225 -26.58 6.47 7.99
C PRO A 225 -25.30 7.12 7.43
N LEU A 226 -24.81 6.74 6.23
CA LEU A 226 -23.61 7.34 5.63
C LEU A 226 -23.74 8.85 5.44
N ASN A 227 -24.93 9.38 5.17
CA ASN A 227 -25.16 10.81 4.98
C ASN A 227 -24.98 11.65 6.25
N GLN A 228 -24.83 11.02 7.43
CA GLN A 228 -24.60 11.69 8.70
C GLN A 228 -23.14 12.04 9.00
N HIS A 229 -22.20 11.57 8.16
CA HIS A 229 -20.77 11.72 8.42
C HIS A 229 -20.18 12.98 7.80
N ASN A 230 -19.19 13.54 8.51
CA ASN A 230 -18.37 14.65 8.05
C ASN A 230 -17.22 14.16 7.16
N ILE A 231 -16.70 12.99 7.52
CA ILE A 231 -15.59 12.32 6.82
C ILE A 231 -16.02 10.88 6.52
N ILE A 232 -15.76 10.42 5.30
CA ILE A 232 -15.95 9.01 4.91
C ILE A 232 -14.61 8.46 4.43
N ILE A 233 -14.21 7.31 5.02
CA ILE A 233 -12.96 6.63 4.70
C ILE A 233 -13.31 5.30 4.03
N ASN A 234 -13.01 5.17 2.75
CA ASN A 234 -13.20 3.94 2.00
C ASN A 234 -11.99 3.04 2.14
N CYS A 235 -12.14 1.97 2.92
CA CYS A 235 -11.13 0.93 3.15
C CYS A 235 -11.48 -0.41 2.47
N ILE A 236 -12.50 -0.43 1.61
CA ILE A 236 -12.95 -1.66 0.96
C ILE A 236 -12.48 -1.72 -0.48
N LYS A 237 -11.88 -2.85 -0.81
CA LYS A 237 -11.67 -3.28 -2.18
C LYS A 237 -12.73 -4.33 -2.49
N LEU A 238 -13.60 -4.05 -3.44
CA LEU A 238 -14.64 -4.96 -3.86
C LEU A 238 -14.06 -6.06 -4.77
N SER A 239 -14.64 -7.26 -4.69
CA SER A 239 -14.39 -8.31 -5.68
C SER A 239 -15.02 -7.93 -7.03
N PRO A 240 -14.57 -8.50 -8.16
CA PRO A 240 -15.13 -8.17 -9.49
C PRO A 240 -16.65 -8.36 -9.60
N GLU A 241 -17.20 -9.27 -8.81
CA GLU A 241 -18.65 -9.59 -8.80
C GLU A 241 -19.46 -8.69 -7.87
N ASP A 242 -18.79 -7.89 -7.04
CA ASP A 242 -19.45 -7.02 -6.07
C ASP A 242 -19.63 -5.60 -6.66
N HIS A 243 -20.87 -5.20 -6.82
CA HIS A 243 -21.23 -3.90 -7.41
C HIS A 243 -21.82 -2.92 -6.39
N ASN A 244 -21.51 -3.09 -5.09
CA ASN A 244 -21.99 -2.21 -4.05
C ASN A 244 -21.42 -0.79 -4.20
N ILE A 245 -22.29 0.16 -4.51
CA ILE A 245 -21.98 1.59 -4.55
C ILE A 245 -22.34 2.20 -3.20
N PHE A 246 -21.41 2.90 -2.58
CA PHE A 246 -21.63 3.61 -1.33
C PHE A 246 -21.91 5.09 -1.57
N ILE A 247 -21.18 5.72 -2.49
CA ILE A 247 -21.36 7.12 -2.88
C ILE A 247 -21.32 7.19 -4.40
N SER A 248 -22.28 7.91 -5.00
CA SER A 248 -22.30 8.20 -6.43
C SER A 248 -22.61 9.67 -6.67
N GLN A 249 -22.46 10.13 -7.92
CA GLN A 249 -22.78 11.49 -8.32
C GLN A 249 -24.26 11.83 -8.02
N GLU A 250 -25.16 10.85 -8.19
CA GLU A 250 -26.61 11.01 -7.97
C GLU A 250 -26.94 11.05 -6.46
N THR A 251 -26.17 10.33 -5.63
CA THR A 251 -26.43 10.26 -4.19
C THR A 251 -25.70 11.33 -3.40
N LEU A 252 -24.60 11.89 -3.91
CA LEU A 252 -23.80 12.90 -3.23
C LEU A 252 -24.61 14.10 -2.69
N PRO A 253 -25.64 14.64 -3.38
CA PRO A 253 -26.44 15.73 -2.85
C PRO A 253 -27.17 15.42 -1.54
N LYS A 254 -27.35 14.14 -1.18
CA LYS A 254 -27.96 13.73 0.08
C LYS A 254 -27.02 13.78 1.29
N PHE A 255 -25.73 14.04 1.04
CA PHE A 255 -24.68 14.04 2.07
C PHE A 255 -24.44 15.47 2.58
N ASP A 256 -25.39 15.98 3.38
CA ASP A 256 -25.36 17.38 3.83
C ASP A 256 -24.17 17.75 4.69
N LYS A 257 -23.63 16.83 5.45
CA LYS A 257 -22.51 17.04 6.38
C LYS A 257 -21.14 16.68 5.81
N LEU A 258 -21.09 15.93 4.72
CA LEU A 258 -19.85 15.39 4.16
C LEU A 258 -18.97 16.53 3.61
N GLN A 259 -17.72 16.51 4.01
CA GLN A 259 -16.71 17.47 3.57
C GLN A 259 -15.46 16.81 3.02
N VAL A 260 -15.12 15.60 3.51
CA VAL A 260 -13.91 14.90 3.07
C VAL A 260 -14.23 13.43 2.82
N ILE A 261 -13.76 12.93 1.69
CA ILE A 261 -13.70 11.50 1.37
C ILE A 261 -12.23 11.09 1.30
N VAL A 262 -11.90 9.96 1.88
CA VAL A 262 -10.58 9.33 1.68
C VAL A 262 -10.79 7.99 1.02
N ASP A 263 -10.34 7.84 -0.21
CA ASP A 263 -10.37 6.57 -0.93
C ASP A 263 -9.03 5.82 -0.77
N VAL A 264 -8.94 5.04 0.32
CA VAL A 264 -7.74 4.25 0.63
C VAL A 264 -7.54 3.09 -0.34
N SER A 265 -8.60 2.62 -0.99
CA SER A 265 -8.49 1.54 -1.99
C SER A 265 -7.90 2.01 -3.31
N CYS A 266 -8.16 3.24 -3.68
CA CYS A 266 -7.66 3.94 -4.88
C CYS A 266 -7.85 3.15 -6.20
N ASP A 267 -8.91 2.34 -6.29
CA ASP A 267 -9.24 1.57 -7.51
C ASP A 267 -10.18 2.40 -8.42
N ILE A 268 -9.81 3.63 -8.77
CA ILE A 268 -10.67 4.67 -9.39
C ILE A 268 -11.33 4.18 -10.67
N ASN A 269 -10.56 3.54 -11.56
CA ASN A 269 -11.02 3.07 -12.86
C ASN A 269 -11.70 1.69 -12.81
N ALA A 270 -11.82 1.08 -11.63
CA ALA A 270 -12.46 -0.22 -11.51
C ALA A 270 -13.98 -0.12 -11.70
N LYS A 271 -14.55 -0.99 -12.54
CA LYS A 271 -16.01 -1.07 -12.78
C LYS A 271 -16.82 -1.25 -11.50
N ASN A 272 -16.21 -1.82 -10.47
CA ASN A 272 -16.77 -2.07 -9.15
C ASN A 272 -16.30 -1.08 -8.08
N ASN A 273 -15.76 0.10 -8.48
CA ASN A 273 -15.40 1.14 -7.52
C ASN A 273 -16.62 1.54 -6.66
N PRO A 274 -16.52 1.46 -5.31
CA PRO A 274 -17.63 1.83 -4.42
C PRO A 274 -17.89 3.34 -4.34
N ILE A 275 -16.92 4.17 -4.76
CA ILE A 275 -16.99 5.63 -4.80
C ILE A 275 -17.08 6.08 -6.25
N ARG A 276 -18.30 6.22 -6.78
CA ARG A 276 -18.56 6.59 -8.17
C ARG A 276 -18.76 8.10 -8.32
N LEU A 277 -17.68 8.83 -8.10
CA LEU A 277 -17.59 10.26 -8.32
C LEU A 277 -16.64 10.56 -9.47
N ASN A 278 -16.66 11.78 -9.97
CA ASN A 278 -15.68 12.23 -10.96
C ASN A 278 -14.44 12.78 -10.25
N TYR A 279 -13.40 11.98 -10.11
CA TYR A 279 -12.12 12.34 -9.51
C TYR A 279 -10.97 11.58 -10.17
N HIS A 280 -9.76 11.98 -9.86
CA HIS A 280 -8.52 11.35 -10.32
C HIS A 280 -7.65 10.95 -9.12
N GLU A 281 -6.68 10.09 -9.35
CA GLU A 281 -5.66 9.76 -8.36
C GLU A 281 -4.94 11.04 -7.93
N THR A 282 -4.84 11.21 -6.61
CA THR A 282 -4.07 12.31 -6.01
C THR A 282 -2.66 11.83 -5.65
N THR A 283 -1.74 12.77 -5.46
CA THR A 283 -0.33 12.50 -5.23
C THR A 283 0.14 13.14 -3.93
N PHE A 284 1.39 12.90 -3.54
CA PHE A 284 1.99 13.59 -2.39
C PHE A 284 2.13 15.09 -2.64
N ASP A 285 2.34 15.51 -3.89
CA ASP A 285 2.44 16.92 -4.25
C ASP A 285 1.07 17.62 -4.33
N THR A 286 0.07 16.88 -4.76
CA THR A 286 -1.32 17.35 -4.90
C THR A 286 -2.27 16.39 -4.21
N PRO A 287 -2.33 16.38 -2.87
CA PRO A 287 -3.02 15.33 -2.12
C PRO A 287 -4.54 15.42 -2.15
N VAL A 288 -5.10 16.53 -2.60
CA VAL A 288 -6.53 16.82 -2.55
C VAL A 288 -7.09 17.09 -3.95
N CYS A 289 -8.17 16.40 -4.30
CA CYS A 289 -9.00 16.68 -5.47
C CYS A 289 -10.34 17.27 -5.01
N LYS A 290 -10.77 18.38 -5.59
CA LYS A 290 -12.08 19.01 -5.29
C LYS A 290 -13.18 18.33 -6.10
N ILE A 291 -14.14 17.70 -5.44
CA ILE A 291 -15.34 17.15 -6.09
C ILE A 291 -16.33 18.27 -6.42
N ASN A 292 -16.52 19.15 -5.45
CA ASN A 292 -17.33 20.38 -5.56
C ASN A 292 -16.89 21.37 -4.47
N GLU A 293 -17.59 22.48 -4.30
CA GLU A 293 -17.28 23.49 -3.28
C GLU A 293 -17.28 22.94 -1.84
N LYS A 294 -18.07 21.87 -1.60
CA LYS A 294 -18.29 21.31 -0.27
C LYS A 294 -17.44 20.09 0.02
N VAL A 295 -17.16 19.25 -0.97
CA VAL A 295 -16.55 17.91 -0.77
C VAL A 295 -15.22 17.80 -1.47
N ASP A 296 -14.21 17.41 -0.71
CA ASP A 296 -12.86 17.08 -1.16
C ASP A 296 -12.65 15.59 -1.13
N ILE A 297 -11.76 15.07 -1.98
CA ILE A 297 -11.34 13.67 -1.94
C ILE A 297 -9.82 13.55 -1.94
N ILE A 298 -9.32 12.59 -1.16
CA ILE A 298 -7.93 12.14 -1.11
C ILE A 298 -7.93 10.70 -1.63
N ALA A 299 -7.15 10.44 -2.69
CA ALA A 299 -7.07 9.12 -3.33
C ALA A 299 -5.62 8.86 -3.78
N ILE A 300 -4.76 8.50 -2.83
CA ILE A 300 -3.33 8.27 -3.07
C ILE A 300 -3.04 6.76 -3.07
N ASP A 301 -2.54 6.22 -4.19
CA ASP A 301 -2.26 4.77 -4.34
C ASP A 301 -1.20 4.24 -3.36
N ASN A 302 -0.20 5.02 -3.07
CA ASN A 302 0.93 4.60 -2.24
C ASN A 302 0.95 5.23 -0.84
N LEU A 303 -0.21 5.48 -0.21
CA LEU A 303 -0.34 6.04 1.15
C LEU A 303 0.69 5.50 2.16
N PRO A 304 0.96 4.17 2.25
CA PRO A 304 1.93 3.65 3.20
C PRO A 304 3.36 4.15 3.01
N SER A 305 3.69 4.76 1.86
CA SER A 305 4.99 5.38 1.62
C SER A 305 5.20 6.71 2.35
N LEU A 306 4.15 7.26 2.98
CA LEU A 306 4.27 8.38 3.94
C LEU A 306 4.83 7.96 5.30
N LEU A 307 4.67 6.69 5.69
CA LEU A 307 5.29 6.06 6.85
C LEU A 307 6.14 4.88 6.37
N PRO A 308 7.22 5.15 5.62
CA PRO A 308 7.90 4.09 4.89
C PRO A 308 8.64 3.13 5.80
N ARG A 309 9.18 3.59 6.93
CA ARG A 309 9.88 2.71 7.90
C ARG A 309 8.90 1.77 8.60
N ASP A 310 7.84 2.30 9.23
CA ASP A 310 6.82 1.47 9.91
C ASP A 310 6.16 0.47 8.96
N SER A 311 5.84 0.93 7.76
CA SER A 311 5.24 0.10 6.72
C SER A 311 6.18 -1.03 6.28
N SER A 312 7.48 -0.74 6.12
CA SER A 312 8.47 -1.73 5.73
C SER A 312 8.72 -2.73 6.84
N GLU A 313 8.79 -2.31 8.10
CA GLU A 313 9.00 -3.19 9.25
C GLU A 313 7.85 -4.20 9.41
N GLU A 314 6.59 -3.75 9.31
CA GLU A 314 5.42 -4.65 9.37
C GLU A 314 5.41 -5.65 8.21
N PHE A 315 5.72 -5.19 7.00
CA PHE A 315 5.75 -6.01 5.80
C PHE A 315 6.89 -7.05 5.87
N SER A 316 8.09 -6.58 6.18
CA SER A 316 9.32 -7.37 6.30
C SER A 316 9.18 -8.50 7.31
N ALA A 317 8.63 -8.21 8.50
CA ALA A 317 8.44 -9.21 9.55
C ALA A 317 7.54 -10.39 9.11
N LYS A 318 6.63 -10.16 8.16
CA LYS A 318 5.78 -11.20 7.57
C LYS A 318 6.50 -11.94 6.45
N LEU A 319 7.16 -11.19 5.54
CA LEU A 319 7.88 -11.73 4.40
C LEU A 319 9.05 -12.61 4.85
N GLN A 320 9.86 -12.16 5.82
CA GLN A 320 10.97 -12.90 6.40
C GLN A 320 10.54 -14.31 6.86
N LYS A 321 9.39 -14.41 7.55
CA LYS A 321 8.88 -15.72 8.01
C LYS A 321 8.56 -16.67 6.86
N ILE A 322 8.10 -16.16 5.73
CA ILE A 322 7.83 -16.98 4.54
C ILE A 322 9.12 -17.41 3.88
N ILE A 323 10.05 -16.49 3.69
CA ILE A 323 11.33 -16.76 3.03
C ILE A 323 12.17 -17.77 3.83
N CYS A 324 12.25 -17.61 5.16
CA CYS A 324 13.09 -18.47 6.02
C CYS A 324 12.47 -19.85 6.34
N LYS A 325 11.14 -20.02 6.19
CA LYS A 325 10.44 -21.27 6.56
C LYS A 325 10.24 -22.27 5.42
N LYS A 326 11.12 -22.34 4.45
CA LYS A 326 10.95 -23.11 3.21
C LYS A 326 9.92 -22.49 2.29
N TRP A 327 10.38 -21.57 1.46
CA TRP A 327 9.73 -21.02 0.30
C TRP A 327 8.90 -22.02 -0.50
N GLU A 328 9.38 -23.26 -0.64
CA GLU A 328 8.76 -24.36 -1.36
C GLU A 328 7.36 -24.76 -0.86
N ASN A 329 7.08 -24.55 0.43
CA ASN A 329 5.79 -24.91 1.04
C ASN A 329 4.72 -23.83 0.90
N HIS A 330 5.10 -22.65 0.43
CA HIS A 330 4.21 -21.50 0.26
C HIS A 330 4.15 -21.07 -1.20
N SER A 331 4.60 -21.96 -2.11
CA SER A 331 4.48 -21.70 -3.54
C SER A 331 3.04 -21.31 -3.84
N PRO A 332 2.74 -20.05 -4.08
CA PRO A 332 1.44 -19.70 -4.62
C PRO A 332 1.30 -20.46 -5.92
N LYS A 333 0.08 -20.83 -6.29
CA LYS A 333 -0.22 -21.26 -7.65
C LYS A 333 0.02 -20.05 -8.54
N LEU A 334 1.25 -19.88 -8.92
CA LEU A 334 1.66 -18.83 -9.80
C LEU A 334 1.57 -19.28 -11.18
N GLY A 335 1.10 -18.40 -11.97
CA GLY A 335 1.51 -18.42 -13.34
C GLY A 335 3.04 -18.42 -13.37
N ILE A 336 3.67 -19.59 -13.61
CA ILE A 336 4.94 -19.61 -14.30
C ILE A 336 4.56 -18.99 -15.64
N ILE A 337 4.94 -17.76 -15.80
CA ILE A 337 5.01 -17.17 -17.11
C ILE A 337 6.36 -17.56 -17.65
#